data_ba7dd882fb2208a526dbfd20dfc7da2f
#
_entry.id   ba7dd882fb2208a526dbfd20dfc7da2f
#
_cell.length_a   1.000
_cell.length_b   1.000
_cell.length_c   1.000
_cell.angle_alpha   90.00
_cell.angle_beta   90.00
_cell.angle_gamma   90.00
#
_symmetry.space_group_name_H-M   'P 1'
#
loop_
_entity.id
_entity.type
_entity.pdbx_description
1 polymer ?
#
loop_
_entity_poly.entity_id
_entity_poly.type
_entity_poly.pdbx_seq_one_letter_code
_entity_poly.pdbx_strand_id
1 'polypeptide(L)'
;MEHNKKSRAMNAIILIIALTILSKIIGFVRDALIGSSFGTGTESDAYFMGITITTTIFLSLGSGIATTIIPISMKLQKDDSQEKNRAYSGIINWVLLISAVITVLCFMFTPELLEVFAKSFSGDKLQLTGLLTKIMIPTVFFICLAYLFVGILQAHEQYMLPAIISFPYNIIAIVFLFIGVKQYGIVGLSVITTIGWLLQMLMQVPRVWKVTGFSYSAGLFYENKYVKDFLVGIITISLISATQQLAFLSDNAIATYFGEGKVSALYYSNMLFLAIVTTAVYGITAVMFPKFNKKFVDLDKTAFYKSIDSVIQGILLFMVPVSAGLAIVSKNAISIILMRGEFDIKAVEVTAVLLAGYASYMVAFGIWDVLNKAYYTMGNKRIPMLISVLIIITNIVLNIVLTKPLGLVGIPLATSISFYLGVIVSMFLFRYSEGLLDIKGFCVTFIKTITSAALMAAAIYGINSVLALDSEGIIAKIIILAIDMGLGILVYFITLLLLKEKNIMEIIQNIKNKNKGRAI
;
A
#
# COMPACT_ATOMS: atom_id res chain seq x y z
N MET A 1 15.55 -31.61 19.22
CA MET A 1 15.56 -30.16 19.49
C MET A 1 15.30 -29.29 18.24
N GLU A 2 15.82 -29.64 17.07
CA GLU A 2 15.62 -28.86 15.83
C GLU A 2 14.17 -28.82 15.33
N HIS A 3 13.44 -29.91 15.44
CA HIS A 3 12.03 -29.98 15.01
C HIS A 3 11.14 -29.07 15.86
N ASN A 4 11.43 -28.93 17.14
CA ASN A 4 10.69 -28.05 18.08
C ASN A 4 11.03 -26.56 17.84
N LYS A 5 12.25 -26.23 17.39
CA LYS A 5 12.66 -24.86 16.97
C LYS A 5 11.96 -24.45 15.66
N LYS A 6 11.91 -25.35 14.66
CA LYS A 6 11.18 -25.10 13.39
C LYS A 6 9.68 -24.89 13.60
N SER A 7 9.06 -25.69 14.48
CA SER A 7 7.63 -25.53 14.81
C SER A 7 7.35 -24.20 15.50
N ARG A 8 8.17 -23.76 16.45
CA ARG A 8 8.05 -22.46 17.13
C ARG A 8 8.23 -21.28 16.20
N ALA A 9 9.21 -21.35 15.28
CA ALA A 9 9.42 -20.30 14.28
C ALA A 9 8.23 -20.20 13.29
N MET A 10 7.68 -21.34 12.87
CA MET A 10 6.50 -21.39 12.00
C MET A 10 5.28 -20.78 12.71
N ASN A 11 5.03 -21.14 13.98
CA ASN A 11 3.92 -20.58 14.75
C ASN A 11 4.06 -19.07 14.96
N ALA A 12 5.29 -18.57 15.17
CA ALA A 12 5.55 -17.12 15.27
C ALA A 12 5.23 -16.39 13.95
N ILE A 13 5.63 -16.96 12.80
CA ILE A 13 5.33 -16.39 11.48
C ILE A 13 3.81 -16.36 11.23
N ILE A 14 3.11 -17.46 11.52
CA ILE A 14 1.64 -17.53 11.38
C ILE A 14 0.96 -16.48 12.26
N LEU A 15 1.42 -16.32 13.49
CA LEU A 15 0.88 -15.32 14.42
C LEU A 15 1.11 -13.90 13.90
N ILE A 16 2.29 -13.57 13.38
CA ILE A 16 2.58 -12.25 12.81
C ILE A 16 1.68 -11.96 11.61
N ILE A 17 1.48 -12.95 10.72
CA ILE A 17 0.57 -12.82 9.57
C ILE A 17 -0.86 -12.58 10.06
N ALA A 18 -1.34 -13.37 11.01
CA ALA A 18 -2.68 -13.22 11.57
C ALA A 18 -2.89 -11.84 12.22
N LEU A 19 -1.91 -11.36 13.01
CA LEU A 19 -1.96 -10.03 13.64
C LEU A 19 -1.93 -8.91 12.59
N THR A 20 -1.16 -9.06 11.52
CA THR A 20 -1.13 -8.08 10.42
C THR A 20 -2.47 -8.01 9.68
N ILE A 21 -3.08 -9.17 9.42
CA ILE A 21 -4.42 -9.23 8.79
C ILE A 21 -5.47 -8.62 9.73
N LEU A 22 -5.45 -8.97 11.01
CA LEU A 22 -6.35 -8.38 12.01
C LEU A 22 -6.20 -6.86 12.09
N SER A 23 -4.96 -6.36 12.06
CA SER A 23 -4.66 -4.93 12.04
C SER A 23 -5.31 -4.21 10.85
N LYS A 24 -5.25 -4.83 9.66
CA LYS A 24 -5.88 -4.31 8.45
C LYS A 24 -7.41 -4.34 8.53
N ILE A 25 -7.99 -5.40 9.07
CA ILE A 25 -9.44 -5.52 9.26
C ILE A 25 -9.94 -4.42 10.20
N ILE A 26 -9.28 -4.21 11.35
CA ILE A 26 -9.67 -3.17 12.30
C ILE A 26 -9.54 -1.78 11.66
N GLY A 27 -8.48 -1.51 10.89
CA GLY A 27 -8.32 -0.28 10.13
C GLY A 27 -9.44 -0.07 9.10
N PHE A 28 -9.84 -1.14 8.43
CA PHE A 28 -10.95 -1.11 7.49
C PHE A 28 -12.29 -0.82 8.17
N VAL A 29 -12.55 -1.41 9.34
CA VAL A 29 -13.75 -1.11 10.15
C VAL A 29 -13.76 0.36 10.57
N ARG A 30 -12.62 0.91 11.00
CA ARG A 30 -12.50 2.34 11.30
C ARG A 30 -12.90 3.21 10.10
N ASP A 31 -12.35 2.93 8.92
CA ASP A 31 -12.61 3.75 7.72
C ASP A 31 -14.07 3.62 7.27
N ALA A 32 -14.68 2.45 7.40
CA ALA A 32 -16.12 2.27 7.15
C ALA A 32 -16.99 3.07 8.15
N LEU A 33 -16.57 3.16 9.41
CA LEU A 33 -17.26 3.98 10.41
C LEU A 33 -17.07 5.49 10.14
N ILE A 34 -15.89 5.92 9.68
CA ILE A 34 -15.67 7.30 9.23
C ILE A 34 -16.63 7.62 8.07
N GLY A 35 -16.70 6.72 7.08
CA GLY A 35 -17.65 6.86 5.96
C GLY A 35 -19.09 6.93 6.41
N SER A 36 -19.51 6.09 7.36
CA SER A 36 -20.85 6.10 7.94
C SER A 36 -21.18 7.39 8.71
N SER A 37 -20.17 7.98 9.37
CA SER A 37 -20.38 9.19 10.20
C SER A 37 -20.33 10.49 9.43
N PHE A 38 -19.54 10.57 8.35
CA PHE A 38 -19.27 11.82 7.63
C PHE A 38 -19.53 11.75 6.12
N GLY A 39 -19.83 10.57 5.57
CA GLY A 39 -20.12 10.37 4.15
C GLY A 39 -19.00 10.83 3.22
N THR A 40 -19.41 11.36 2.06
CA THR A 40 -18.55 12.09 1.12
C THR A 40 -19.05 13.52 1.00
N GLY A 41 -18.39 14.46 1.67
CA GLY A 41 -18.82 15.86 1.74
C GLY A 41 -17.67 16.79 2.14
N THR A 42 -18.01 18.01 2.48
CA THR A 42 -17.04 19.06 2.86
C THR A 42 -16.14 18.63 4.02
N GLU A 43 -16.71 18.05 5.09
CA GLU A 43 -15.95 17.62 6.27
C GLU A 43 -14.98 16.48 5.94
N SER A 44 -15.47 15.45 5.23
CA SER A 44 -14.66 14.30 4.81
C SER A 44 -13.54 14.73 3.87
N ASP A 45 -13.84 15.60 2.88
CA ASP A 45 -12.83 16.11 1.96
C ASP A 45 -11.73 16.89 2.70
N ALA A 46 -12.13 17.76 3.63
CA ALA A 46 -11.18 18.53 4.45
C ALA A 46 -10.29 17.61 5.29
N TYR A 47 -10.86 16.60 5.91
CA TYR A 47 -10.14 15.63 6.74
C TYR A 47 -9.18 14.77 5.92
N PHE A 48 -9.64 14.19 4.81
CA PHE A 48 -8.78 13.33 3.99
C PHE A 48 -7.68 14.12 3.25
N MET A 49 -7.94 15.38 2.89
CA MET A 49 -6.89 16.26 2.41
C MET A 49 -5.85 16.54 3.49
N GLY A 50 -6.29 16.83 4.71
CA GLY A 50 -5.40 16.99 5.86
C GLY A 50 -4.54 15.74 6.14
N ILE A 51 -5.14 14.54 6.12
CA ILE A 51 -4.41 13.25 6.21
C ILE A 51 -3.40 13.11 5.07
N THR A 52 -3.79 13.44 3.85
CA THR A 52 -2.91 13.31 2.68
C THR A 52 -1.67 14.17 2.85
N ILE A 53 -1.83 15.42 3.29
CA ILE A 53 -0.73 16.36 3.51
C ILE A 53 0.14 15.93 4.69
N THR A 54 -0.44 15.49 5.81
CA THR A 54 0.28 15.28 7.07
C THR A 54 0.72 13.85 7.32
N THR A 55 0.07 12.87 6.71
CA THR A 55 0.34 11.45 6.96
C THR A 55 0.87 10.76 5.72
N THR A 56 0.13 10.83 4.61
CA THR A 56 0.46 10.04 3.41
C THR A 56 1.85 10.36 2.85
N ILE A 57 2.21 11.64 2.76
CA ILE A 57 3.54 12.06 2.29
C ILE A 57 4.64 11.51 3.20
N PHE A 58 4.45 11.62 4.51
CA PHE A 58 5.47 11.29 5.50
C PHE A 58 5.59 9.80 5.81
N LEU A 59 4.62 8.96 5.39
CA LEU A 59 4.77 7.50 5.43
C LEU A 59 5.94 7.02 4.57
N SER A 60 6.25 7.68 3.45
CA SER A 60 7.42 7.35 2.64
C SER A 60 8.73 7.65 3.35
N LEU A 61 8.80 8.79 4.05
CA LEU A 61 9.94 9.14 4.90
C LEU A 61 10.10 8.14 6.05
N GLY A 62 9.00 7.79 6.73
CA GLY A 62 8.99 6.77 7.77
C GLY A 62 9.51 5.42 7.27
N SER A 63 9.01 4.95 6.11
CA SER A 63 9.49 3.72 5.46
C SER A 63 10.99 3.79 5.13
N GLY A 64 11.47 4.93 4.65
CA GLY A 64 12.91 5.18 4.41
C GLY A 64 13.73 5.08 5.68
N ILE A 65 13.26 5.69 6.77
CA ILE A 65 13.89 5.63 8.11
C ILE A 65 13.97 4.17 8.58
N ALA A 66 12.84 3.44 8.58
CA ALA A 66 12.79 2.05 9.02
C ALA A 66 13.72 1.14 8.22
N THR A 67 13.71 1.26 6.89
CA THR A 67 14.54 0.43 6.01
C THR A 67 16.04 0.74 6.19
N THR A 68 16.39 1.99 6.42
CA THR A 68 17.81 2.41 6.59
C THR A 68 18.38 1.95 7.92
N ILE A 69 17.60 2.02 9.01
CA ILE A 69 18.09 1.67 10.35
C ILE A 69 18.30 0.16 10.53
N ILE A 70 17.58 -0.71 9.82
CA ILE A 70 17.66 -2.16 10.00
C ILE A 70 19.10 -2.68 9.87
N PRO A 71 19.81 -2.48 8.73
CA PRO A 71 21.17 -2.99 8.59
C PRO A 71 22.17 -2.33 9.55
N ILE A 72 21.95 -1.06 9.91
CA ILE A 72 22.78 -0.36 10.88
C ILE A 72 22.60 -0.96 12.27
N SER A 73 21.36 -1.13 12.71
CA SER A 73 21.05 -1.72 14.00
C SER A 73 21.57 -3.17 14.15
N MET A 74 21.53 -3.96 13.06
CA MET A 74 22.11 -5.31 13.04
C MET A 74 23.64 -5.30 13.24
N LYS A 75 24.34 -4.30 12.69
CA LYS A 75 25.80 -4.14 12.90
C LYS A 75 26.08 -3.71 14.34
N LEU A 76 25.33 -2.75 14.86
CA LEU A 76 25.47 -2.23 16.22
C LEU A 76 25.29 -3.30 17.33
N GLN A 77 24.60 -4.41 17.03
CA GLN A 77 24.49 -5.53 17.98
C GLN A 77 25.83 -6.20 18.28
N LYS A 78 26.81 -6.04 17.38
CA LYS A 78 28.14 -6.64 17.49
C LYS A 78 29.20 -5.69 18.04
N ASP A 79 28.87 -4.41 18.15
CA ASP A 79 29.79 -3.36 18.60
C ASP A 79 29.78 -3.20 20.13
N ASP A 80 30.77 -2.48 20.63
CA ASP A 80 30.86 -2.19 22.04
C ASP A 80 29.71 -1.26 22.54
N SER A 81 29.51 -1.22 23.85
CA SER A 81 28.42 -0.46 24.46
C SER A 81 28.56 1.05 24.22
N GLN A 82 29.76 1.57 24.11
CA GLN A 82 29.99 3.01 23.93
C GLN A 82 29.63 3.44 22.50
N GLU A 83 30.09 2.70 21.49
CA GLU A 83 29.76 2.95 20.08
C GLU A 83 28.25 2.80 19.84
N LYS A 84 27.65 1.75 20.39
CA LYS A 84 26.21 1.52 20.33
C LYS A 84 25.39 2.67 20.92
N ASN A 85 25.80 3.15 22.11
CA ASN A 85 25.10 4.26 22.79
C ASN A 85 25.20 5.56 21.97
N ARG A 86 26.38 5.89 21.43
CA ARG A 86 26.58 7.07 20.57
C ARG A 86 25.79 6.97 19.27
N ALA A 87 25.79 5.82 18.63
CA ALA A 87 25.10 5.63 17.37
C ALA A 87 23.58 5.73 17.53
N TYR A 88 22.96 4.97 18.45
CA TYR A 88 21.52 5.07 18.69
C TYR A 88 21.08 6.45 19.15
N SER A 89 21.81 7.06 20.10
CA SER A 89 21.50 8.41 20.58
C SER A 89 21.60 9.43 19.45
N GLY A 90 22.67 9.40 18.66
CA GLY A 90 22.84 10.29 17.52
C GLY A 90 21.74 10.13 16.48
N ILE A 91 21.40 8.90 16.10
CA ILE A 91 20.32 8.62 15.12
C ILE A 91 18.97 9.13 15.66
N ILE A 92 18.62 8.82 16.91
CA ILE A 92 17.38 9.29 17.55
C ILE A 92 17.34 10.82 17.57
N ASN A 93 18.44 11.48 18.00
CA ASN A 93 18.50 12.93 18.08
C ASN A 93 18.40 13.61 16.71
N TRP A 94 19.00 13.03 15.66
CA TRP A 94 18.82 13.53 14.30
C TRP A 94 17.39 13.36 13.80
N VAL A 95 16.75 12.22 14.04
CA VAL A 95 15.34 12.01 13.66
C VAL A 95 14.44 12.96 14.43
N LEU A 96 14.66 13.17 15.74
CA LEU A 96 13.95 14.16 16.54
C LEU A 96 14.11 15.56 15.95
N LEU A 97 15.34 15.99 15.66
CA LEU A 97 15.62 17.32 15.12
C LEU A 97 14.99 17.52 13.74
N ILE A 98 15.23 16.60 12.81
CA ILE A 98 14.72 16.69 11.43
C ILE A 98 13.20 16.68 11.42
N SER A 99 12.57 15.75 12.15
CA SER A 99 11.11 15.67 12.22
C SER A 99 10.48 16.88 12.91
N ALA A 100 11.11 17.43 13.96
CA ALA A 100 10.66 18.64 14.60
C ALA A 100 10.75 19.86 13.66
N VAL A 101 11.87 20.02 12.95
CA VAL A 101 12.04 21.09 11.95
C VAL A 101 10.98 20.98 10.85
N ILE A 102 10.79 19.78 10.29
CA ILE A 102 9.76 19.55 9.26
C ILE A 102 8.37 19.89 9.82
N THR A 103 8.04 19.43 11.02
CA THR A 103 6.74 19.71 11.67
C THR A 103 6.51 21.22 11.83
N VAL A 104 7.52 21.96 12.31
CA VAL A 104 7.44 23.43 12.45
C VAL A 104 7.28 24.09 11.08
N LEU A 105 8.05 23.69 10.08
CA LEU A 105 7.93 24.21 8.72
C LEU A 105 6.54 23.93 8.13
N CYS A 106 6.03 22.71 8.24
CA CYS A 106 4.68 22.39 7.78
C CYS A 106 3.61 23.22 8.49
N PHE A 107 3.80 23.50 9.78
CA PHE A 107 2.86 24.34 10.54
C PHE A 107 2.91 25.81 10.09
N MET A 108 4.10 26.35 9.88
CA MET A 108 4.30 27.74 9.42
C MET A 108 3.80 27.92 7.97
N PHE A 109 4.07 26.97 7.09
CA PHE A 109 3.73 27.02 5.68
C PHE A 109 2.43 26.26 5.35
N THR A 110 1.52 26.10 6.34
CA THR A 110 0.22 25.46 6.10
C THR A 110 -0.59 26.16 4.99
N PRO A 111 -0.68 27.51 4.92
CA PRO A 111 -1.40 28.18 3.84
C PRO A 111 -0.84 27.85 2.46
N GLU A 112 0.47 27.84 2.29
CA GLU A 112 1.16 27.54 1.05
C GLU A 112 0.98 26.06 0.64
N LEU A 113 0.99 25.15 1.62
CA LEU A 113 0.68 23.74 1.39
C LEU A 113 -0.76 23.58 0.88
N LEU A 114 -1.71 24.31 1.46
CA LEU A 114 -3.09 24.29 1.00
C LEU A 114 -3.25 24.92 -0.41
N GLU A 115 -2.52 25.99 -0.70
CA GLU A 115 -2.51 26.58 -2.03
C GLU A 115 -2.02 25.61 -3.11
N VAL A 116 -1.05 24.74 -2.77
CA VAL A 116 -0.54 23.71 -3.69
C VAL A 116 -1.49 22.53 -3.80
N PHE A 117 -1.98 21.98 -2.68
CA PHE A 117 -2.68 20.69 -2.65
C PHE A 117 -4.19 20.79 -2.59
N ALA A 118 -4.74 21.90 -2.12
CA ALA A 118 -6.18 22.15 -1.96
C ALA A 118 -6.62 23.44 -2.66
N LYS A 119 -5.97 23.78 -3.77
CA LYS A 119 -6.11 25.09 -4.46
C LYS A 119 -7.56 25.46 -4.81
N SER A 120 -8.39 24.50 -5.13
CA SER A 120 -9.79 24.75 -5.49
C SER A 120 -10.73 24.82 -4.30
N PHE A 121 -10.26 24.52 -3.08
CA PHE A 121 -11.05 24.72 -1.88
C PHE A 121 -11.15 26.22 -1.56
N SER A 122 -12.32 26.67 -1.14
CA SER A 122 -12.59 28.07 -0.82
C SER A 122 -13.52 28.19 0.37
N GLY A 123 -13.63 29.41 0.93
CA GLY A 123 -14.53 29.70 2.05
C GLY A 123 -14.32 28.80 3.26
N ASP A 124 -15.43 28.33 3.83
CA ASP A 124 -15.44 27.51 5.05
C ASP A 124 -14.69 26.17 4.87
N LYS A 125 -14.76 25.58 3.68
CA LYS A 125 -14.06 24.32 3.38
C LYS A 125 -12.53 24.46 3.47
N LEU A 126 -11.98 25.56 2.93
CA LEU A 126 -10.54 25.84 3.01
C LEU A 126 -10.11 26.13 4.45
N GLN A 127 -10.90 26.91 5.19
CA GLN A 127 -10.63 27.21 6.60
C GLN A 127 -10.64 25.92 7.45
N LEU A 128 -11.66 25.08 7.27
CA LEU A 128 -11.76 23.79 7.95
C LEU A 128 -10.55 22.90 7.60
N THR A 129 -10.20 22.79 6.31
CA THR A 129 -9.03 22.00 5.89
C THR A 129 -7.77 22.49 6.56
N GLY A 130 -7.57 23.81 6.64
CA GLY A 130 -6.43 24.42 7.32
C GLY A 130 -6.39 24.11 8.82
N LEU A 131 -7.52 24.20 9.50
CA LEU A 131 -7.64 23.84 10.92
C LEU A 131 -7.31 22.37 11.15
N LEU A 132 -7.94 21.44 10.39
CA LEU A 132 -7.71 20.02 10.56
C LEU A 132 -6.26 19.63 10.22
N THR A 133 -5.69 20.23 9.17
CA THR A 133 -4.28 20.03 8.81
C THR A 133 -3.36 20.45 9.96
N LYS A 134 -3.54 21.66 10.54
CA LYS A 134 -2.74 22.13 11.67
C LYS A 134 -2.83 21.21 12.89
N ILE A 135 -4.02 20.68 13.20
CA ILE A 135 -4.23 19.70 14.28
C ILE A 135 -3.44 18.41 14.01
N MET A 136 -3.36 17.99 12.74
CA MET A 136 -2.72 16.73 12.35
C MET A 136 -1.23 16.87 12.02
N ILE A 137 -0.66 18.05 11.82
CA ILE A 137 0.78 18.24 11.53
C ILE A 137 1.71 17.56 12.54
N PRO A 138 1.44 17.49 13.86
CA PRO A 138 2.30 16.77 14.79
C PRO A 138 2.43 15.27 14.49
N THR A 139 1.53 14.68 13.68
CA THR A 139 1.67 13.29 13.23
C THR A 139 2.97 13.04 12.47
N VAL A 140 3.49 14.04 11.75
CA VAL A 140 4.77 13.97 11.02
C VAL A 140 5.91 13.58 11.95
N PHE A 141 5.98 14.25 13.11
CA PHE A 141 6.98 13.95 14.13
C PHE A 141 6.82 12.52 14.67
N PHE A 142 5.61 12.12 15.01
CA PHE A 142 5.34 10.80 15.57
C PHE A 142 5.56 9.68 14.56
N ILE A 143 5.24 9.88 13.26
CA ILE A 143 5.49 8.91 12.18
C ILE A 143 6.99 8.61 12.08
N CYS A 144 7.84 9.63 12.00
CA CYS A 144 9.29 9.45 11.85
C CYS A 144 9.87 8.61 12.99
N LEU A 145 9.49 8.90 14.23
CA LEU A 145 9.95 8.16 15.41
C LEU A 145 9.35 6.74 15.49
N ALA A 146 8.04 6.59 15.20
CA ALA A 146 7.40 5.29 15.22
C ALA A 146 8.07 4.33 14.22
N TYR A 147 8.37 4.79 13.01
CA TYR A 147 9.05 3.98 12.00
C TYR A 147 10.53 3.73 12.31
N LEU A 148 11.23 4.67 12.96
CA LEU A 148 12.56 4.41 13.51
C LEU A 148 12.53 3.23 14.48
N PHE A 149 11.57 3.24 15.41
CA PHE A 149 11.42 2.18 16.41
C PHE A 149 10.98 0.85 15.76
N VAL A 150 10.12 0.87 14.75
CA VAL A 150 9.79 -0.31 13.93
C VAL A 150 11.06 -0.92 13.34
N GLY A 151 11.91 -0.13 12.71
CA GLY A 151 13.14 -0.62 12.09
C GLY A 151 14.12 -1.21 13.11
N ILE A 152 14.28 -0.57 14.27
CA ILE A 152 15.12 -1.08 15.37
C ILE A 152 14.57 -2.42 15.88
N LEU A 153 13.25 -2.52 16.13
CA LEU A 153 12.62 -3.74 16.59
C LEU A 153 12.75 -4.88 15.57
N GLN A 154 12.58 -4.61 14.30
CA GLN A 154 12.75 -5.60 13.22
C GLN A 154 14.20 -6.10 13.14
N ALA A 155 15.19 -5.21 13.30
CA ALA A 155 16.61 -5.58 13.36
C ALA A 155 16.93 -6.52 14.54
N HIS A 156 16.15 -6.46 15.62
CA HIS A 156 16.26 -7.33 16.80
C HIS A 156 15.26 -8.51 16.76
N GLU A 157 14.76 -8.87 15.59
CA GLU A 157 13.80 -9.97 15.39
C GLU A 157 12.49 -9.83 16.19
N GLN A 158 12.12 -8.59 16.57
CA GLN A 158 10.88 -8.28 17.29
C GLN A 158 9.80 -7.84 16.31
N TYR A 159 9.10 -8.77 15.69
CA TYR A 159 8.12 -8.48 14.65
C TYR A 159 6.68 -8.28 15.16
N MET A 160 6.37 -8.69 16.39
CA MET A 160 4.99 -8.63 16.92
C MET A 160 4.48 -7.19 17.10
N LEU A 161 5.27 -6.31 17.76
CA LEU A 161 4.89 -4.90 17.96
C LEU A 161 4.74 -4.16 16.62
N PRO A 162 5.68 -4.25 15.67
CA PRO A 162 5.48 -3.73 14.33
C PRO A 162 4.21 -4.24 13.62
N ALA A 163 3.82 -5.51 13.82
CA ALA A 163 2.62 -6.07 13.19
C ALA A 163 1.30 -5.48 13.72
N ILE A 164 1.29 -5.02 14.97
CA ILE A 164 0.12 -4.41 15.62
C ILE A 164 0.25 -2.90 15.81
N ILE A 165 1.20 -2.25 15.12
CA ILE A 165 1.50 -0.83 15.32
C ILE A 165 0.25 0.07 15.16
N SER A 166 -0.65 -0.25 14.24
CA SER A 166 -1.84 0.56 13.98
C SER A 166 -3.00 0.31 14.96
N PHE A 167 -2.91 -0.69 15.85
CA PHE A 167 -3.99 -1.01 16.80
C PHE A 167 -4.39 0.18 17.69
N PRO A 168 -3.47 0.88 18.37
CA PRO A 168 -3.84 1.98 19.24
C PRO A 168 -4.67 3.04 18.52
N TYR A 169 -4.22 3.47 17.34
CA TYR A 169 -4.94 4.45 16.55
C TYR A 169 -6.32 3.95 16.12
N ASN A 170 -6.38 2.74 15.54
CA ASN A 170 -7.63 2.18 15.06
C ASN A 170 -8.66 2.03 16.20
N ILE A 171 -8.22 1.54 17.36
CA ILE A 171 -9.11 1.33 18.52
C ILE A 171 -9.64 2.66 19.05
N ILE A 172 -8.78 3.66 19.30
CA ILE A 172 -9.25 4.94 19.83
C ILE A 172 -10.14 5.69 18.84
N ALA A 173 -9.85 5.58 17.53
CA ALA A 173 -10.69 6.17 16.50
C ALA A 173 -12.06 5.50 16.43
N ILE A 174 -12.13 4.17 16.50
CA ILE A 174 -13.40 3.43 16.55
C ILE A 174 -14.21 3.83 17.79
N VAL A 175 -13.58 3.84 18.97
CA VAL A 175 -14.24 4.27 20.21
C VAL A 175 -14.77 5.68 20.09
N PHE A 176 -13.97 6.62 19.56
CA PHE A 176 -14.39 7.99 19.33
C PHE A 176 -15.60 8.08 18.38
N LEU A 177 -15.60 7.32 17.29
CA LEU A 177 -16.71 7.30 16.33
C LEU A 177 -18.03 6.81 16.93
N PHE A 178 -17.99 5.99 18.00
CA PHE A 178 -19.21 5.58 18.70
C PHE A 178 -19.67 6.59 19.76
N ILE A 179 -18.75 7.21 20.50
CA ILE A 179 -19.13 7.99 21.69
C ILE A 179 -18.87 9.49 21.56
N GLY A 180 -17.88 9.93 20.77
CA GLY A 180 -17.42 11.31 20.69
C GLY A 180 -17.83 12.07 19.44
N VAL A 181 -18.17 11.36 18.34
CA VAL A 181 -18.40 11.97 17.04
C VAL A 181 -19.53 13.00 17.05
N LYS A 182 -20.61 12.74 17.77
CA LYS A 182 -21.77 13.66 17.86
C LYS A 182 -21.42 14.98 18.54
N GLN A 183 -20.47 15.00 19.47
CA GLN A 183 -20.11 16.19 20.24
C GLN A 183 -18.96 16.97 19.60
N TYR A 184 -17.97 16.27 19.05
CA TYR A 184 -16.71 16.88 18.59
C TYR A 184 -16.52 16.84 17.07
N GLY A 185 -17.40 16.15 16.32
CA GLY A 185 -17.39 16.08 14.87
C GLY A 185 -16.04 15.69 14.28
N ILE A 186 -15.76 16.22 13.10
CA ILE A 186 -14.54 15.92 12.33
C ILE A 186 -13.27 16.51 12.98
N VAL A 187 -13.40 17.60 13.75
CA VAL A 187 -12.30 18.19 14.49
C VAL A 187 -11.80 17.23 15.56
N GLY A 188 -12.74 16.61 16.30
CA GLY A 188 -12.40 15.58 17.29
C GLY A 188 -11.68 14.38 16.65
N LEU A 189 -12.12 13.94 15.48
CA LEU A 189 -11.47 12.85 14.75
C LEU A 189 -10.03 13.20 14.37
N SER A 190 -9.77 14.46 13.99
CA SER A 190 -8.41 14.93 13.66
C SER A 190 -7.49 14.93 14.88
N VAL A 191 -8.01 15.30 16.06
CA VAL A 191 -7.27 15.19 17.33
C VAL A 191 -6.97 13.73 17.67
N ILE A 192 -7.96 12.85 17.53
CA ILE A 192 -7.79 11.40 17.75
C ILE A 192 -6.76 10.81 16.78
N THR A 193 -6.71 11.27 15.54
CA THR A 193 -5.68 10.86 14.58
C THR A 193 -4.27 11.20 15.08
N THR A 194 -4.09 12.41 15.58
CA THR A 194 -2.80 12.85 16.14
C THR A 194 -2.41 12.06 17.39
N ILE A 195 -3.35 11.87 18.32
CA ILE A 195 -3.14 11.05 19.52
C ILE A 195 -2.85 9.59 19.14
N GLY A 196 -3.52 9.08 18.11
CA GLY A 196 -3.29 7.74 17.58
C GLY A 196 -1.84 7.51 17.16
N TRP A 197 -1.26 8.43 16.43
CA TRP A 197 0.15 8.37 16.02
C TRP A 197 1.11 8.50 17.21
N LEU A 198 0.80 9.37 18.18
CA LEU A 198 1.55 9.45 19.44
C LEU A 198 1.54 8.09 20.16
N LEU A 199 0.39 7.46 20.30
CA LEU A 199 0.29 6.14 20.96
C LEU A 199 1.02 5.03 20.20
N GLN A 200 0.98 5.05 18.87
CA GLN A 200 1.76 4.13 18.03
C GLN A 200 3.27 4.26 18.27
N MET A 201 3.76 5.47 18.43
CA MET A 201 5.15 5.74 18.80
C MET A 201 5.45 5.26 20.22
N LEU A 202 4.65 5.68 21.21
CA LEU A 202 4.91 5.42 22.63
C LEU A 202 4.89 3.92 22.98
N MET A 203 3.99 3.14 22.39
CA MET A 203 3.89 1.70 22.69
C MET A 203 5.17 0.91 22.36
N GLN A 204 6.02 1.44 21.48
CA GLN A 204 7.25 0.77 21.05
C GLN A 204 8.46 1.11 21.95
N VAL A 205 8.44 2.29 22.58
CA VAL A 205 9.56 2.84 23.38
C VAL A 205 10.08 1.85 24.42
N PRO A 206 9.25 1.25 25.31
CA PRO A 206 9.77 0.34 26.33
C PRO A 206 10.48 -0.88 25.74
N ARG A 207 9.96 -1.39 24.62
CA ARG A 207 10.55 -2.57 23.97
C ARG A 207 11.86 -2.25 23.27
N VAL A 208 11.96 -1.10 22.62
CA VAL A 208 13.20 -0.61 21.99
C VAL A 208 14.29 -0.48 23.03
N TRP A 209 14.03 0.18 24.16
CA TRP A 209 15.01 0.28 25.25
C TRP A 209 15.46 -1.08 25.78
N LYS A 210 14.49 -1.99 25.96
CA LYS A 210 14.80 -3.33 26.47
C LYS A 210 15.66 -4.15 25.53
N VAL A 211 15.44 -4.10 24.21
CA VAL A 211 16.17 -4.96 23.25
C VAL A 211 17.52 -4.39 22.86
N THR A 212 17.64 -3.07 22.81
CA THR A 212 18.90 -2.42 22.49
C THR A 212 19.83 -2.32 23.68
N GLY A 213 19.28 -2.15 24.89
CA GLY A 213 20.05 -1.96 26.12
C GLY A 213 20.98 -0.74 26.08
N PHE A 214 20.68 0.26 25.19
CA PHE A 214 21.52 1.45 25.07
C PHE A 214 21.18 2.47 26.16
N SER A 215 22.20 3.21 26.59
CA SER A 215 22.04 4.37 27.46
C SER A 215 22.01 5.63 26.60
N TYR A 216 20.91 6.39 26.75
CA TYR A 216 20.73 7.63 25.98
C TYR A 216 21.74 8.70 26.43
N SER A 217 22.32 9.40 25.46
CA SER A 217 23.16 10.57 25.68
C SER A 217 22.77 11.71 24.73
N ALA A 218 22.73 12.92 25.27
CA ALA A 218 22.44 14.11 24.47
C ALA A 218 23.66 14.40 23.55
N GLY A 219 23.40 14.52 22.24
CA GLY A 219 24.41 14.84 21.24
C GLY A 219 24.03 14.34 19.86
N LEU A 220 24.43 15.06 18.84
CA LEU A 220 24.12 14.68 17.45
C LEU A 220 25.11 13.64 16.89
N PHE A 221 26.28 13.50 17.50
CA PHE A 221 27.31 12.50 17.15
C PHE A 221 27.56 12.36 15.63
N TYR A 222 27.58 13.48 14.92
CA TYR A 222 27.72 13.49 13.45
C TYR A 222 29.00 12.81 12.98
N GLU A 223 30.08 12.81 13.78
CA GLU A 223 31.33 12.13 13.48
C GLU A 223 31.18 10.59 13.40
N ASN A 224 30.15 10.05 14.05
CA ASN A 224 29.88 8.62 14.05
C ASN A 224 29.52 8.12 12.66
N LYS A 225 30.19 7.08 12.20
CA LYS A 225 29.99 6.48 10.88
C LYS A 225 28.55 6.01 10.66
N TYR A 226 27.93 5.41 11.66
CA TYR A 226 26.55 4.88 11.57
C TYR A 226 25.53 6.02 11.43
N VAL A 227 25.77 7.15 12.09
CA VAL A 227 24.94 8.34 11.96
C VAL A 227 25.03 8.91 10.54
N LYS A 228 26.25 9.01 9.97
CA LYS A 228 26.44 9.45 8.57
C LYS A 228 25.77 8.52 7.57
N ASP A 229 26.00 7.21 7.70
CA ASP A 229 25.39 6.19 6.83
C ASP A 229 23.87 6.23 6.88
N PHE A 230 23.30 6.49 8.08
CA PHE A 230 21.87 6.63 8.27
C PHE A 230 21.31 7.87 7.56
N LEU A 231 21.91 9.04 7.75
CA LEU A 231 21.46 10.28 7.13
C LEU A 231 21.50 10.24 5.60
N VAL A 232 22.56 9.65 5.02
CA VAL A 232 22.66 9.47 3.56
C VAL A 232 21.62 8.45 3.06
N GLY A 233 21.44 7.36 3.83
CA GLY A 233 20.52 6.28 3.46
C GLY A 233 19.06 6.71 3.42
N ILE A 234 18.61 7.55 4.36
CA ILE A 234 17.22 8.02 4.43
C ILE A 234 16.81 8.70 3.13
N ILE A 235 17.61 9.61 2.61
CA ILE A 235 17.27 10.41 1.42
C ILE A 235 17.00 9.48 0.24
N THR A 236 17.94 8.56 -0.02
CA THR A 236 17.84 7.64 -1.17
C THR A 236 16.62 6.71 -1.08
N ILE A 237 16.40 6.10 0.09
CA ILE A 237 15.33 5.11 0.25
C ILE A 237 13.96 5.79 0.31
N SER A 238 13.85 6.96 0.95
CA SER A 238 12.59 7.72 1.00
C SER A 238 12.13 8.15 -0.38
N LEU A 239 13.03 8.59 -1.27
CA LEU A 239 12.69 8.96 -2.64
C LEU A 239 12.11 7.78 -3.44
N ILE A 240 12.66 6.58 -3.28
CA ILE A 240 12.13 5.38 -3.93
C ILE A 240 10.76 5.02 -3.35
N SER A 241 10.59 5.11 -2.03
CA SER A 241 9.34 4.78 -1.34
C SER A 241 8.24 5.82 -1.58
N ALA A 242 8.60 7.03 -2.03
CA ALA A 242 7.65 8.13 -2.22
C ALA A 242 6.77 7.99 -3.47
N THR A 243 7.13 7.13 -4.43
CA THR A 243 6.46 7.09 -5.75
C THR A 243 4.95 6.95 -5.64
N GLN A 244 4.47 5.98 -4.88
CA GLN A 244 3.05 5.72 -4.74
C GLN A 244 2.34 6.84 -3.97
N GLN A 245 2.97 7.37 -2.92
CA GLN A 245 2.43 8.45 -2.10
C GLN A 245 2.35 9.76 -2.87
N LEU A 246 3.36 10.09 -3.69
CA LEU A 246 3.37 11.30 -4.51
C LEU A 246 2.35 11.22 -5.65
N ALA A 247 2.18 10.05 -6.28
CA ALA A 247 1.11 9.83 -7.25
C ALA A 247 -0.26 10.07 -6.60
N PHE A 248 -0.51 9.45 -5.44
CA PHE A 248 -1.77 9.62 -4.73
C PHE A 248 -2.00 11.06 -4.24
N LEU A 249 -0.95 11.77 -3.85
CA LEU A 249 -1.02 13.20 -3.50
C LEU A 249 -1.44 14.04 -4.72
N SER A 250 -0.84 13.79 -5.89
CA SER A 250 -1.22 14.44 -7.15
C SER A 250 -2.68 14.16 -7.50
N ASP A 251 -3.11 12.90 -7.36
CA ASP A 251 -4.49 12.48 -7.58
C ASP A 251 -5.47 13.26 -6.69
N ASN A 252 -5.17 13.39 -5.38
CA ASN A 252 -5.99 14.16 -4.45
C ASN A 252 -6.02 15.65 -4.76
N ALA A 253 -4.87 16.25 -5.11
CA ALA A 253 -4.80 17.67 -5.47
C ALA A 253 -5.66 17.98 -6.70
N ILE A 254 -5.65 17.11 -7.70
CA ILE A 254 -6.50 17.25 -8.90
C ILE A 254 -7.98 16.98 -8.56
N ALA A 255 -8.28 16.01 -7.69
CA ALA A 255 -9.66 15.72 -7.29
C ALA A 255 -10.38 16.92 -6.65
N THR A 256 -9.64 17.85 -6.04
CA THR A 256 -10.23 19.07 -5.45
C THR A 256 -10.99 19.92 -6.46
N TYR A 257 -10.62 19.88 -7.74
CA TYR A 257 -11.28 20.66 -8.81
C TYR A 257 -12.65 20.11 -9.25
N PHE A 258 -13.04 18.92 -8.79
CA PHE A 258 -14.28 18.25 -9.20
C PHE A 258 -15.46 18.43 -8.23
N GLY A 259 -15.30 19.31 -7.24
CA GLY A 259 -16.36 19.66 -6.30
C GLY A 259 -16.38 18.83 -5.03
N GLU A 260 -17.48 18.92 -4.32
CA GLU A 260 -17.66 18.32 -3.01
C GLU A 260 -17.74 16.80 -3.05
N GLY A 261 -17.16 16.14 -2.05
CA GLY A 261 -17.17 14.68 -1.88
C GLY A 261 -16.22 13.91 -2.79
N LYS A 262 -15.41 14.58 -3.64
CA LYS A 262 -14.58 13.90 -4.63
C LYS A 262 -13.24 13.45 -4.08
N VAL A 263 -12.65 14.21 -3.17
CA VAL A 263 -11.42 13.83 -2.46
C VAL A 263 -11.69 12.64 -1.55
N SER A 264 -12.77 12.67 -0.80
CA SER A 264 -13.17 11.56 0.09
C SER A 264 -13.54 10.30 -0.70
N ALA A 265 -14.28 10.42 -1.81
CA ALA A 265 -14.59 9.28 -2.69
C ALA A 265 -13.30 8.65 -3.27
N LEU A 266 -12.33 9.48 -3.66
CA LEU A 266 -11.03 9.02 -4.14
C LEU A 266 -10.25 8.29 -3.03
N TYR A 267 -10.27 8.82 -1.81
CA TYR A 267 -9.64 8.19 -0.66
C TYR A 267 -10.24 6.81 -0.37
N TYR A 268 -11.57 6.68 -0.29
CA TYR A 268 -12.23 5.40 -0.04
C TYR A 268 -11.97 4.39 -1.16
N SER A 269 -11.98 4.81 -2.42
CA SER A 269 -11.67 3.91 -3.54
C SER A 269 -10.22 3.41 -3.50
N ASN A 270 -9.27 4.30 -3.19
CA ASN A 270 -7.85 3.94 -3.05
C ASN A 270 -7.60 3.03 -1.84
N MET A 271 -8.28 3.27 -0.71
CA MET A 271 -8.22 2.41 0.48
C MET A 271 -8.60 0.96 0.15
N LEU A 272 -9.73 0.76 -0.53
CA LEU A 272 -10.17 -0.58 -0.93
C LEU A 272 -9.23 -1.23 -1.95
N PHE A 273 -8.78 -0.46 -2.93
CA PHE A 273 -7.77 -0.88 -3.89
C PHE A 273 -6.51 -1.37 -3.16
N LEU A 274 -5.95 -0.57 -2.26
CA LEU A 274 -4.74 -0.91 -1.51
C LEU A 274 -4.94 -2.14 -0.60
N ALA A 275 -6.11 -2.31 0.02
CA ALA A 275 -6.39 -3.47 0.85
C ALA A 275 -6.27 -4.78 0.04
N ILE A 276 -6.77 -4.78 -1.19
CA ILE A 276 -6.74 -5.95 -2.08
C ILE A 276 -5.33 -6.16 -2.65
N VAL A 277 -4.77 -5.13 -3.29
CA VAL A 277 -3.52 -5.27 -4.05
C VAL A 277 -2.32 -5.54 -3.14
N THR A 278 -2.22 -4.86 -2.00
CA THR A 278 -1.08 -5.08 -1.09
C THR A 278 -1.13 -6.46 -0.45
N THR A 279 -2.33 -6.96 -0.11
CA THR A 279 -2.48 -8.31 0.46
C THR A 279 -2.05 -9.37 -0.53
N ALA A 280 -2.48 -9.26 -1.78
CA ALA A 280 -2.18 -10.23 -2.83
C ALA A 280 -0.72 -10.13 -3.32
N VAL A 281 -0.27 -8.93 -3.70
CA VAL A 281 1.08 -8.74 -4.25
C VAL A 281 2.15 -8.98 -3.19
N TYR A 282 2.01 -8.41 -2.00
CA TYR A 282 3.01 -8.59 -0.95
C TYR A 282 3.02 -10.02 -0.41
N GLY A 283 1.88 -10.73 -0.42
CA GLY A 283 1.84 -12.16 -0.12
C GLY A 283 2.68 -12.98 -1.09
N ILE A 284 2.53 -12.75 -2.39
CA ILE A 284 3.32 -13.42 -3.44
C ILE A 284 4.80 -13.07 -3.32
N THR A 285 5.11 -11.78 -3.25
CA THR A 285 6.50 -11.31 -3.29
C THR A 285 7.27 -11.62 -2.01
N ALA A 286 6.63 -11.66 -0.84
CA ALA A 286 7.25 -12.08 0.42
C ALA A 286 7.80 -13.52 0.39
N VAL A 287 7.10 -14.41 -0.31
CA VAL A 287 7.54 -15.80 -0.49
C VAL A 287 8.63 -15.92 -1.56
N MET A 288 8.57 -15.09 -2.60
CA MET A 288 9.43 -15.21 -3.78
C MET A 288 10.75 -14.44 -3.64
N PHE A 289 10.77 -13.31 -2.93
CA PHE A 289 11.96 -12.49 -2.77
C PHE A 289 13.17 -13.22 -2.13
N PRO A 290 13.01 -14.04 -1.06
CA PRO A 290 14.10 -14.86 -0.55
C PRO A 290 14.63 -15.89 -1.55
N LYS A 291 13.73 -16.44 -2.42
CA LYS A 291 14.13 -17.37 -3.47
C LYS A 291 14.94 -16.69 -4.56
N PHE A 292 14.60 -15.44 -4.92
CA PHE A 292 15.39 -14.61 -5.83
C PHE A 292 16.80 -14.39 -5.29
N ASN A 293 16.91 -13.92 -4.05
CA ASN A 293 18.20 -13.68 -3.40
C ASN A 293 19.05 -14.93 -3.37
N LYS A 294 18.50 -16.09 -3.00
CA LYS A 294 19.25 -17.35 -2.96
C LYS A 294 19.81 -17.71 -4.34
N LYS A 295 18.97 -17.71 -5.40
CA LYS A 295 19.40 -18.05 -6.76
C LYS A 295 20.45 -17.07 -7.30
N PHE A 296 20.33 -15.80 -6.94
CA PHE A 296 21.30 -14.78 -7.32
C PHE A 296 22.65 -14.99 -6.62
N VAL A 297 22.63 -15.31 -5.32
CA VAL A 297 23.85 -15.63 -4.53
C VAL A 297 24.51 -16.92 -5.02
N ASP A 298 23.72 -17.92 -5.39
CA ASP A 298 24.20 -19.20 -5.96
C ASP A 298 24.78 -19.04 -7.39
N LEU A 299 24.82 -17.80 -7.92
CA LEU A 299 25.29 -17.45 -9.28
C LEU A 299 24.54 -18.15 -10.42
N ASP A 300 23.38 -18.72 -10.16
CA ASP A 300 22.51 -19.31 -11.18
C ASP A 300 21.63 -18.25 -11.83
N LYS A 301 22.23 -17.48 -12.73
CA LYS A 301 21.54 -16.41 -13.46
C LYS A 301 20.30 -16.92 -14.19
N THR A 302 20.39 -18.06 -14.86
CA THR A 302 19.27 -18.63 -15.62
C THR A 302 18.08 -18.95 -14.72
N ALA A 303 18.32 -19.59 -13.58
CA ALA A 303 17.25 -19.88 -12.61
C ALA A 303 16.69 -18.63 -11.94
N PHE A 304 17.53 -17.60 -11.74
CA PHE A 304 17.10 -16.30 -11.22
C PHE A 304 16.10 -15.64 -12.17
N TYR A 305 16.42 -15.49 -13.46
CA TYR A 305 15.53 -14.86 -14.45
C TYR A 305 14.26 -15.67 -14.70
N LYS A 306 14.36 -17.00 -14.84
CA LYS A 306 13.17 -17.87 -14.92
C LYS A 306 12.25 -17.72 -13.71
N SER A 307 12.79 -17.43 -12.54
CA SER A 307 11.97 -17.19 -11.36
C SER A 307 11.22 -15.88 -11.45
N ILE A 308 11.84 -14.83 -11.97
CA ILE A 308 11.19 -13.53 -12.18
C ILE A 308 10.05 -13.69 -13.20
N ASP A 309 10.32 -14.34 -14.35
CA ASP A 309 9.30 -14.62 -15.36
C ASP A 309 8.12 -15.39 -14.79
N SER A 310 8.38 -16.45 -14.02
CA SER A 310 7.32 -17.26 -13.39
C SER A 310 6.46 -16.44 -12.41
N VAL A 311 7.07 -15.52 -11.66
CA VAL A 311 6.32 -14.66 -10.73
C VAL A 311 5.51 -13.59 -11.46
N ILE A 312 6.06 -12.97 -12.49
CA ILE A 312 5.34 -12.01 -13.34
C ILE A 312 4.14 -12.69 -14.00
N GLN A 313 4.31 -13.89 -14.57
CA GLN A 313 3.21 -14.66 -15.15
C GLN A 313 2.18 -15.06 -14.09
N GLY A 314 2.61 -15.43 -12.87
CA GLY A 314 1.73 -15.69 -11.74
C GLY A 314 0.90 -14.47 -11.34
N ILE A 315 1.51 -13.28 -11.36
CA ILE A 315 0.80 -12.01 -11.11
C ILE A 315 -0.24 -11.75 -12.20
N LEU A 316 0.09 -11.97 -13.47
CA LEU A 316 -0.89 -11.86 -14.57
C LEU A 316 -2.08 -12.79 -14.35
N LEU A 317 -1.82 -14.08 -14.09
CA LEU A 317 -2.85 -15.09 -13.89
C LEU A 317 -3.78 -14.78 -12.72
N PHE A 318 -3.27 -14.12 -11.67
CA PHE A 318 -4.06 -13.82 -10.48
C PHE A 318 -4.65 -12.41 -10.51
N MET A 319 -3.87 -11.39 -10.88
CA MET A 319 -4.30 -9.98 -10.78
C MET A 319 -5.22 -9.55 -11.91
N VAL A 320 -5.10 -10.12 -13.12
CA VAL A 320 -5.99 -9.76 -14.24
C VAL A 320 -7.45 -10.10 -13.93
N PRO A 321 -7.82 -11.33 -13.50
CA PRO A 321 -9.21 -11.63 -13.14
C PRO A 321 -9.68 -10.84 -11.90
N VAL A 322 -8.81 -10.63 -10.91
CA VAL A 322 -9.16 -9.81 -9.73
C VAL A 322 -9.46 -8.37 -10.13
N SER A 323 -8.64 -7.79 -11.02
CA SER A 323 -8.85 -6.44 -11.57
C SER A 323 -10.16 -6.33 -12.34
N ALA A 324 -10.41 -7.23 -13.28
CA ALA A 324 -11.65 -7.26 -14.07
C ALA A 324 -12.88 -7.52 -13.18
N GLY A 325 -12.79 -8.47 -12.26
CA GLY A 325 -13.85 -8.77 -11.31
C GLY A 325 -14.17 -7.57 -10.44
N LEU A 326 -13.16 -6.94 -9.84
CA LEU A 326 -13.34 -5.77 -8.99
C LEU A 326 -13.97 -4.59 -9.75
N ALA A 327 -13.59 -4.37 -11.00
CA ALA A 327 -14.19 -3.32 -11.84
C ALA A 327 -15.70 -3.53 -12.01
N ILE A 328 -16.13 -4.79 -12.23
CA ILE A 328 -17.55 -5.12 -12.44
C ILE A 328 -18.34 -5.05 -11.15
N VAL A 329 -17.82 -5.64 -10.07
CA VAL A 329 -18.54 -5.71 -8.78
C VAL A 329 -18.34 -4.49 -7.90
N SER A 330 -17.61 -3.46 -8.36
CA SER A 330 -17.22 -2.29 -7.57
C SER A 330 -18.41 -1.62 -6.85
N LYS A 331 -19.54 -1.42 -7.54
CA LYS A 331 -20.75 -0.79 -6.97
C LYS A 331 -21.33 -1.65 -5.84
N ASN A 332 -21.46 -2.96 -6.05
CA ASN A 332 -21.96 -3.87 -5.02
C ASN A 332 -21.00 -3.96 -3.84
N ALA A 333 -19.70 -4.06 -4.10
CA ALA A 333 -18.67 -4.10 -3.07
C ALA A 333 -18.68 -2.83 -2.21
N ILE A 334 -18.66 -1.65 -2.82
CA ILE A 334 -18.74 -0.37 -2.10
C ILE A 334 -20.06 -0.27 -1.31
N SER A 335 -21.18 -0.65 -1.92
CA SER A 335 -22.48 -0.61 -1.27
C SER A 335 -22.53 -1.50 -0.02
N ILE A 336 -22.03 -2.74 -0.10
CA ILE A 336 -21.98 -3.66 1.05
C ILE A 336 -21.09 -3.11 2.17
N ILE A 337 -19.98 -2.49 1.81
CA ILE A 337 -18.93 -2.11 2.75
C ILE A 337 -19.19 -0.74 3.37
N LEU A 338 -19.57 0.26 2.57
CA LEU A 338 -19.60 1.67 2.98
C LEU A 338 -21.01 2.28 3.04
N MET A 339 -22.01 1.76 2.31
CA MET A 339 -23.35 2.36 2.24
C MET A 339 -24.09 2.25 3.57
N ARG A 340 -23.79 3.19 4.49
CA ARG A 340 -24.39 3.30 5.84
C ARG A 340 -24.34 4.74 6.30
N GLY A 341 -25.32 5.16 7.11
CA GLY A 341 -25.37 6.51 7.67
C GLY A 341 -25.30 7.58 6.59
N GLU A 342 -24.36 8.48 6.69
CA GLU A 342 -24.12 9.59 5.74
C GLU A 342 -23.51 9.17 4.39
N PHE A 343 -23.08 7.91 4.24
CA PHE A 343 -22.54 7.41 2.98
C PHE A 343 -23.67 6.92 2.07
N ASP A 344 -24.24 7.83 1.31
CA ASP A 344 -25.42 7.64 0.47
C ASP A 344 -25.12 6.92 -0.86
N ILE A 345 -26.17 6.71 -1.66
CA ILE A 345 -26.04 6.05 -2.97
C ILE A 345 -25.19 6.86 -3.96
N LYS A 346 -25.20 8.20 -3.87
CA LYS A 346 -24.38 9.06 -4.73
C LYS A 346 -22.89 8.89 -4.39
N ALA A 347 -22.58 8.80 -3.10
CA ALA A 347 -21.22 8.48 -2.63
C ALA A 347 -20.76 7.10 -3.14
N VAL A 348 -21.65 6.10 -3.08
CA VAL A 348 -21.39 4.75 -3.63
C VAL A 348 -21.07 4.82 -5.12
N GLU A 349 -21.87 5.50 -5.92
CA GLU A 349 -21.69 5.57 -7.38
C GLU A 349 -20.36 6.20 -7.77
N VAL A 350 -20.04 7.35 -7.18
CA VAL A 350 -18.77 8.04 -7.47
C VAL A 350 -17.57 7.18 -7.03
N THR A 351 -17.62 6.62 -5.81
CA THR A 351 -16.53 5.81 -5.27
C THR A 351 -16.34 4.51 -6.07
N ALA A 352 -17.44 3.88 -6.54
CA ALA A 352 -17.38 2.65 -7.34
C ALA A 352 -16.72 2.87 -8.70
N VAL A 353 -17.05 3.97 -9.38
CA VAL A 353 -16.43 4.31 -10.67
C VAL A 353 -14.94 4.57 -10.52
N LEU A 354 -14.54 5.24 -9.45
CA LEU A 354 -13.11 5.45 -9.14
C LEU A 354 -12.39 4.14 -8.81
N LEU A 355 -13.03 3.27 -8.03
CA LEU A 355 -12.48 1.95 -7.70
C LEU A 355 -12.30 1.08 -8.96
N ALA A 356 -13.29 1.10 -9.86
CA ALA A 356 -13.19 0.41 -11.15
C ALA A 356 -12.03 0.94 -12.00
N GLY A 357 -11.80 2.25 -11.99
CA GLY A 357 -10.66 2.88 -12.66
C GLY A 357 -9.31 2.43 -12.07
N TYR A 358 -9.19 2.39 -10.73
CA TYR A 358 -7.98 1.89 -10.07
C TYR A 358 -7.78 0.38 -10.24
N ALA A 359 -8.83 -0.39 -10.50
CA ALA A 359 -8.70 -1.84 -10.65
C ALA A 359 -7.65 -2.24 -11.70
N SER A 360 -7.57 -1.53 -12.84
CA SER A 360 -6.58 -1.81 -13.88
C SER A 360 -5.12 -1.59 -13.42
N TYR A 361 -4.88 -0.72 -12.46
CA TYR A 361 -3.57 -0.44 -11.89
C TYR A 361 -2.98 -1.63 -11.10
N MET A 362 -3.81 -2.56 -10.59
CA MET A 362 -3.36 -3.71 -9.79
C MET A 362 -2.31 -4.56 -10.49
N VAL A 363 -2.50 -4.81 -11.78
CA VAL A 363 -1.59 -5.64 -12.58
C VAL A 363 -0.24 -4.94 -12.72
N ALA A 364 -0.25 -3.65 -13.10
CA ALA A 364 0.96 -2.87 -13.27
C ALA A 364 1.73 -2.74 -11.94
N PHE A 365 1.04 -2.49 -10.83
CA PHE A 365 1.64 -2.43 -9.50
C PHE A 365 2.34 -3.74 -9.12
N GLY A 366 1.68 -4.88 -9.36
CA GLY A 366 2.26 -6.18 -9.04
C GLY A 366 3.55 -6.47 -9.82
N ILE A 367 3.56 -6.19 -11.12
CA ILE A 367 4.76 -6.37 -11.95
C ILE A 367 5.86 -5.38 -11.56
N TRP A 368 5.52 -4.12 -11.31
CA TRP A 368 6.45 -3.09 -10.84
C TRP A 368 7.14 -3.48 -9.52
N ASP A 369 6.39 -4.01 -8.55
CA ASP A 369 6.94 -4.47 -7.26
C ASP A 369 7.95 -5.62 -7.43
N VAL A 370 7.65 -6.59 -8.31
CA VAL A 370 8.57 -7.71 -8.62
C VAL A 370 9.84 -7.23 -9.28
N LEU A 371 9.72 -6.37 -10.30
CA LEU A 371 10.89 -5.83 -11.02
C LEU A 371 11.78 -5.00 -10.09
N ASN A 372 11.20 -4.16 -9.23
CA ASN A 372 11.97 -3.41 -8.23
C ASN A 372 12.74 -4.34 -7.29
N LYS A 373 12.11 -5.41 -6.79
CA LYS A 373 12.78 -6.40 -5.94
C LYS A 373 13.88 -7.14 -6.68
N ALA A 374 13.70 -7.44 -7.97
CA ALA A 374 14.74 -8.03 -8.80
C ALA A 374 15.94 -7.08 -8.96
N TYR A 375 15.72 -5.81 -9.27
CA TYR A 375 16.78 -4.80 -9.32
C TYR A 375 17.50 -4.64 -7.99
N TYR A 376 16.78 -4.64 -6.86
CA TYR A 376 17.39 -4.55 -5.53
C TYR A 376 18.26 -5.77 -5.21
N THR A 377 17.85 -6.97 -5.61
CA THR A 377 18.65 -8.20 -5.49
C THR A 377 19.96 -8.06 -6.26
N MET A 378 19.95 -7.45 -7.45
CA MET A 378 21.15 -7.17 -8.26
C MET A 378 21.99 -5.99 -7.74
N GLY A 379 21.60 -5.35 -6.63
CA GLY A 379 22.28 -4.18 -6.08
C GLY A 379 22.02 -2.87 -6.86
N ASN A 380 21.19 -2.91 -7.89
CA ASN A 380 20.89 -1.75 -8.72
C ASN A 380 19.68 -0.96 -8.17
N LYS A 381 19.94 0.13 -7.47
CA LYS A 381 18.90 1.05 -6.95
C LYS A 381 18.59 2.21 -7.89
N ARG A 382 19.46 2.47 -8.88
CA ARG A 382 19.34 3.65 -9.76
C ARG A 382 18.17 3.50 -10.73
N ILE A 383 18.01 2.32 -11.35
CA ILE A 383 16.93 2.09 -12.33
C ILE A 383 15.55 2.21 -11.66
N PRO A 384 15.24 1.53 -10.53
CA PRO A 384 13.98 1.73 -9.82
C PRO A 384 13.69 3.20 -9.49
N MET A 385 14.69 3.95 -9.05
CA MET A 385 14.53 5.38 -8.74
C MET A 385 14.16 6.20 -9.99
N LEU A 386 14.85 6.00 -11.12
CA LEU A 386 14.56 6.71 -12.37
C LEU A 386 13.16 6.37 -12.90
N ILE A 387 12.76 5.10 -12.82
CA ILE A 387 11.42 4.66 -13.21
C ILE A 387 10.36 5.27 -12.30
N SER A 388 10.63 5.36 -10.99
CA SER A 388 9.75 6.03 -10.04
C SER A 388 9.51 7.49 -10.39
N VAL A 389 10.57 8.22 -10.74
CA VAL A 389 10.46 9.62 -11.20
C VAL A 389 9.65 9.71 -12.50
N LEU A 390 9.90 8.80 -13.46
CA LEU A 390 9.13 8.73 -14.70
C LEU A 390 7.63 8.53 -14.41
N ILE A 391 7.27 7.59 -13.53
CA ILE A 391 5.88 7.32 -13.14
C ILE A 391 5.23 8.58 -12.55
N ILE A 392 5.91 9.25 -11.61
CA ILE A 392 5.38 10.47 -10.96
C ILE A 392 5.13 11.58 -11.99
N ILE A 393 6.11 11.88 -12.83
CA ILE A 393 6.00 12.93 -13.84
C ILE A 393 4.86 12.60 -14.82
N THR A 394 4.82 11.36 -15.31
CA THR A 394 3.77 10.90 -16.23
C THR A 394 2.39 10.96 -15.57
N ASN A 395 2.27 10.55 -14.30
CA ASN A 395 1.00 10.63 -13.55
C ASN A 395 0.51 12.08 -13.45
N ILE A 396 1.37 13.03 -13.07
CA ILE A 396 0.99 14.45 -12.97
C ILE A 396 0.51 14.98 -14.33
N VAL A 397 1.26 14.71 -15.40
CA VAL A 397 0.91 15.17 -16.75
C VAL A 397 -0.41 14.54 -17.20
N LEU A 398 -0.57 13.23 -17.05
CA LEU A 398 -1.78 12.52 -17.44
C LEU A 398 -2.98 12.91 -16.60
N ASN A 399 -2.82 13.20 -15.32
CA ASN A 399 -3.89 13.74 -14.49
C ASN A 399 -4.47 15.04 -15.10
N ILE A 400 -3.60 15.97 -15.53
CA ILE A 400 -4.03 17.23 -16.14
C ILE A 400 -4.68 17.00 -17.52
N VAL A 401 -4.13 16.06 -18.31
CA VAL A 401 -4.60 15.80 -19.68
C VAL A 401 -5.90 15.00 -19.70
N LEU A 402 -5.98 13.91 -18.93
CA LEU A 402 -7.11 12.98 -18.98
C LEU A 402 -8.33 13.47 -18.21
N THR A 403 -8.15 14.29 -17.18
CA THR A 403 -9.28 14.82 -16.43
C THR A 403 -10.12 15.81 -17.21
N LYS A 404 -9.56 16.45 -18.25
CA LYS A 404 -10.32 17.36 -19.13
C LYS A 404 -11.42 16.64 -19.91
N PRO A 405 -11.17 15.54 -20.67
CA PRO A 405 -12.21 14.81 -21.39
C PRO A 405 -12.97 13.79 -20.55
N LEU A 406 -12.35 13.18 -19.52
CA LEU A 406 -12.90 12.05 -18.75
C LEU A 406 -13.40 12.46 -17.36
N GLY A 407 -13.23 13.72 -16.98
CA GLY A 407 -13.59 14.18 -15.65
C GLY A 407 -12.82 13.44 -14.56
N LEU A 408 -13.47 13.16 -13.44
CA LEU A 408 -12.86 12.54 -12.26
C LEU A 408 -12.25 11.15 -12.54
N VAL A 409 -12.82 10.39 -13.51
CA VAL A 409 -12.31 9.05 -13.90
C VAL A 409 -10.94 9.12 -14.55
N GLY A 410 -10.59 10.28 -15.10
CA GLY A 410 -9.24 10.53 -15.64
C GLY A 410 -8.13 10.32 -14.61
N ILE A 411 -8.39 10.53 -13.31
CA ILE A 411 -7.42 10.40 -12.23
C ILE A 411 -6.92 8.94 -12.09
N PRO A 412 -7.77 7.95 -11.78
CA PRO A 412 -7.31 6.57 -11.64
C PRO A 412 -6.77 5.99 -12.95
N LEU A 413 -7.25 6.46 -14.11
CA LEU A 413 -6.69 6.07 -15.40
C LEU A 413 -5.29 6.64 -15.64
N ALA A 414 -5.04 7.90 -15.24
CA ALA A 414 -3.71 8.49 -15.30
C ALA A 414 -2.70 7.69 -14.46
N THR A 415 -3.09 7.31 -13.24
CA THR A 415 -2.28 6.45 -12.37
C THR A 415 -2.03 5.10 -13.02
N SER A 416 -3.05 4.45 -13.58
CA SER A 416 -2.91 3.17 -14.26
C SER A 416 -1.94 3.25 -15.44
N ILE A 417 -2.12 4.21 -16.34
CA ILE A 417 -1.29 4.39 -17.54
C ILE A 417 0.16 4.70 -17.16
N SER A 418 0.39 5.56 -16.17
CA SER A 418 1.75 5.91 -15.73
C SER A 418 2.50 4.71 -15.15
N PHE A 419 1.84 3.85 -14.38
CA PHE A 419 2.46 2.62 -13.89
C PHE A 419 2.68 1.58 -14.99
N TYR A 420 1.76 1.42 -15.95
CA TYR A 420 2.01 0.57 -17.10
C TYR A 420 3.19 1.05 -17.94
N LEU A 421 3.32 2.36 -18.16
CA LEU A 421 4.49 2.94 -18.85
C LEU A 421 5.78 2.61 -18.06
N GLY A 422 5.77 2.82 -16.74
CA GLY A 422 6.91 2.48 -15.88
C GLY A 422 7.28 1.00 -15.95
N VAL A 423 6.31 0.10 -15.96
CA VAL A 423 6.52 -1.35 -16.13
C VAL A 423 7.13 -1.68 -17.49
N ILE A 424 6.59 -1.12 -18.57
CA ILE A 424 7.10 -1.34 -19.93
C ILE A 424 8.56 -0.89 -20.05
N VAL A 425 8.88 0.30 -19.55
CA VAL A 425 10.26 0.82 -19.54
C VAL A 425 11.15 -0.04 -18.66
N SER A 426 10.67 -0.46 -17.47
CA SER A 426 11.42 -1.34 -16.57
C SER A 426 11.72 -2.69 -17.19
N MET A 427 10.75 -3.32 -17.83
CA MET A 427 10.93 -4.59 -18.55
C MET A 427 11.90 -4.46 -19.73
N PHE A 428 11.79 -3.36 -20.47
CA PHE A 428 12.71 -3.09 -21.60
C PHE A 428 14.15 -2.91 -21.11
N LEU A 429 14.37 -2.10 -20.09
CA LEU A 429 15.70 -1.89 -19.50
C LEU A 429 16.26 -3.18 -18.89
N PHE A 430 15.41 -3.96 -18.22
CA PHE A 430 15.81 -5.24 -17.64
C PHE A 430 16.24 -6.24 -18.72
N ARG A 431 15.49 -6.33 -19.83
CA ARG A 431 15.86 -7.15 -20.96
C ARG A 431 17.13 -6.67 -21.65
N TYR A 432 17.27 -5.35 -21.87
CA TYR A 432 18.44 -4.77 -22.53
C TYR A 432 19.73 -5.00 -21.75
N SER A 433 19.70 -4.85 -20.43
CA SER A 433 20.87 -5.03 -19.57
C SER A 433 21.26 -6.50 -19.36
N GLU A 434 20.27 -7.40 -19.29
CA GLU A 434 20.47 -8.78 -18.84
C GLU A 434 20.06 -9.85 -19.87
N GLY A 435 19.26 -9.49 -20.87
CA GLY A 435 18.96 -10.30 -22.05
C GLY A 435 18.05 -11.53 -21.87
N LEU A 436 17.56 -11.81 -20.66
CA LEU A 436 17.00 -13.12 -20.30
C LEU A 436 15.50 -13.15 -19.95
N LEU A 437 14.74 -12.04 -20.08
CA LEU A 437 13.29 -12.06 -19.88
C LEU A 437 12.55 -12.70 -21.05
N ASP A 438 11.62 -13.61 -20.74
CA ASP A 438 10.72 -14.24 -21.73
C ASP A 438 9.53 -13.34 -22.08
N ILE A 439 9.79 -12.31 -22.88
CA ILE A 439 8.72 -11.39 -23.35
C ILE A 439 7.66 -12.13 -24.17
N LYS A 440 8.03 -13.16 -24.94
CA LYS A 440 7.06 -13.93 -25.73
C LYS A 440 6.10 -14.68 -24.82
N GLY A 441 6.61 -15.37 -23.80
CA GLY A 441 5.80 -16.04 -22.78
C GLY A 441 4.91 -15.05 -22.03
N PHE A 442 5.46 -13.88 -21.65
CA PHE A 442 4.67 -12.81 -21.05
C PHE A 442 3.49 -12.36 -21.92
N CYS A 443 3.73 -12.03 -23.21
CA CYS A 443 2.68 -11.59 -24.12
C CYS A 443 1.61 -12.68 -24.33
N VAL A 444 2.01 -13.95 -24.48
CA VAL A 444 1.06 -15.06 -24.63
C VAL A 444 0.20 -15.23 -23.39
N THR A 445 0.80 -15.24 -22.19
CA THR A 445 0.04 -15.32 -20.93
C THR A 445 -0.86 -14.11 -20.75
N PHE A 446 -0.39 -12.90 -21.07
CA PHE A 446 -1.16 -11.66 -20.98
C PHE A 446 -2.40 -11.69 -21.87
N ILE A 447 -2.26 -12.09 -23.14
CA ILE A 447 -3.40 -12.22 -24.07
C ILE A 447 -4.41 -13.26 -23.58
N LYS A 448 -3.93 -14.44 -23.13
CA LYS A 448 -4.82 -15.49 -22.62
C LYS A 448 -5.56 -15.04 -21.35
N THR A 449 -4.89 -14.37 -20.42
CA THR A 449 -5.51 -13.88 -19.19
C THR A 449 -6.54 -12.78 -19.46
N ILE A 450 -6.23 -11.83 -20.35
CA ILE A 450 -7.20 -10.78 -20.75
C ILE A 450 -8.42 -11.40 -21.46
N THR A 451 -8.21 -12.32 -22.40
CA THR A 451 -9.32 -12.99 -23.08
C THR A 451 -10.21 -13.74 -22.08
N SER A 452 -9.60 -14.47 -21.15
CA SER A 452 -10.34 -15.18 -20.09
C SER A 452 -11.08 -14.23 -19.16
N ALA A 453 -10.46 -13.11 -18.80
CA ALA A 453 -11.10 -12.09 -17.96
C ALA A 453 -12.24 -11.35 -18.70
N ALA A 454 -12.12 -11.14 -20.00
CA ALA A 454 -13.19 -10.54 -20.81
C ALA A 454 -14.41 -11.48 -20.89
N LEU A 455 -14.19 -12.79 -21.08
CA LEU A 455 -15.28 -13.79 -21.07
C LEU A 455 -15.91 -13.91 -19.67
N MET A 456 -15.11 -13.88 -18.61
CA MET A 456 -15.56 -13.80 -17.23
C MET A 456 -16.46 -12.58 -17.03
N ALA A 457 -16.01 -11.41 -17.48
CA ALA A 457 -16.75 -10.15 -17.38
C ALA A 457 -18.10 -10.22 -18.12
N ALA A 458 -18.10 -10.75 -19.34
CA ALA A 458 -19.31 -10.94 -20.14
C ALA A 458 -20.30 -11.93 -19.47
N ALA A 459 -19.80 -12.99 -18.86
CA ALA A 459 -20.65 -13.96 -18.15
C ALA A 459 -21.30 -13.35 -16.91
N ILE A 460 -20.53 -12.60 -16.09
CA ILE A 460 -21.07 -11.90 -14.90
C ILE A 460 -22.12 -10.87 -15.34
N TYR A 461 -21.82 -10.05 -16.35
CA TYR A 461 -22.74 -9.04 -16.85
C TYR A 461 -24.01 -9.70 -17.41
N GLY A 462 -23.87 -10.79 -18.19
CA GLY A 462 -25.01 -11.53 -18.76
C GLY A 462 -25.92 -12.11 -17.69
N ILE A 463 -25.39 -12.72 -16.63
CA ILE A 463 -26.21 -13.30 -15.57
C ILE A 463 -26.94 -12.22 -14.76
N ASN A 464 -26.27 -11.12 -14.48
CA ASN A 464 -26.87 -10.00 -13.75
C ASN A 464 -27.99 -9.33 -14.54
N SER A 465 -27.86 -9.23 -15.87
CA SER A 465 -28.91 -8.66 -16.73
C SER A 465 -30.12 -9.59 -16.89
N VAL A 466 -29.90 -10.92 -16.97
CA VAL A 466 -30.98 -11.90 -17.15
C VAL A 466 -31.76 -12.12 -15.84
N LEU A 467 -31.08 -12.19 -14.72
CA LEU A 467 -31.71 -12.44 -13.42
C LEU A 467 -32.30 -11.18 -12.78
N ALA A 468 -32.10 -9.99 -13.41
CA ALA A 468 -32.52 -8.69 -12.87
C ALA A 468 -32.21 -8.56 -11.37
N LEU A 469 -30.99 -8.95 -10.99
CA LEU A 469 -30.54 -9.04 -9.60
C LEU A 469 -30.32 -7.65 -8.97
N ASP A 470 -31.29 -6.76 -9.18
CA ASP A 470 -31.30 -5.45 -8.52
C ASP A 470 -32.07 -5.58 -7.20
N SER A 471 -31.36 -5.85 -6.12
CA SER A 471 -31.98 -6.01 -4.81
C SER A 471 -31.46 -4.96 -3.84
N GLU A 472 -32.39 -4.33 -3.10
CA GLU A 472 -32.08 -3.27 -2.13
C GLU A 472 -31.48 -3.81 -0.81
N GLY A 473 -31.65 -5.09 -0.52
CA GLY A 473 -31.20 -5.69 0.74
C GLY A 473 -29.70 -6.04 0.77
N ILE A 474 -29.02 -5.76 1.89
CA ILE A 474 -27.59 -6.07 2.08
C ILE A 474 -27.29 -7.57 1.90
N ILE A 475 -28.17 -8.46 2.40
CA ILE A 475 -28.01 -9.92 2.28
C ILE A 475 -28.06 -10.34 0.82
N ALA A 476 -28.99 -9.79 0.06
CA ALA A 476 -29.13 -10.10 -1.36
C ALA A 476 -27.92 -9.58 -2.15
N LYS A 477 -27.37 -8.40 -1.86
CA LYS A 477 -26.13 -7.90 -2.45
C LYS A 477 -24.93 -8.82 -2.13
N ILE A 478 -24.85 -9.37 -0.92
CA ILE A 478 -23.81 -10.35 -0.54
C ILE A 478 -23.98 -11.64 -1.35
N ILE A 479 -25.18 -12.14 -1.51
CA ILE A 479 -25.47 -13.35 -2.33
C ILE A 479 -25.09 -13.12 -3.78
N ILE A 480 -25.50 -11.98 -4.36
CA ILE A 480 -25.14 -11.61 -5.74
C ILE A 480 -23.62 -11.55 -5.88
N LEU A 481 -22.92 -10.87 -4.97
CA LEU A 481 -21.46 -10.80 -5.00
C LEU A 481 -20.81 -12.20 -4.93
N ALA A 482 -21.33 -13.09 -4.09
CA ALA A 482 -20.84 -14.46 -3.99
C ALA A 482 -21.07 -15.27 -5.29
N ILE A 483 -22.23 -15.09 -5.93
CA ILE A 483 -22.55 -15.69 -7.23
C ILE A 483 -21.62 -15.14 -8.31
N ASP A 484 -21.44 -13.82 -8.39
CA ASP A 484 -20.55 -13.17 -9.36
C ASP A 484 -19.12 -13.66 -9.22
N MET A 485 -18.61 -13.75 -7.98
CA MET A 485 -17.27 -14.27 -7.71
C MET A 485 -17.15 -15.75 -8.07
N GLY A 486 -18.12 -16.59 -7.70
CA GLY A 486 -18.11 -18.03 -8.00
C GLY A 486 -18.16 -18.31 -9.50
N LEU A 487 -19.10 -17.65 -10.20
CA LEU A 487 -19.22 -17.74 -11.66
C LEU A 487 -17.97 -17.22 -12.35
N GLY A 488 -17.47 -16.05 -11.89
CA GLY A 488 -16.28 -15.43 -12.45
C GLY A 488 -15.06 -16.35 -12.38
N ILE A 489 -14.78 -16.91 -11.19
CA ILE A 489 -13.69 -17.87 -10.99
C ILE A 489 -13.84 -19.06 -11.92
N LEU A 490 -15.05 -19.65 -12.00
CA LEU A 490 -15.32 -20.83 -12.81
C LEU A 490 -15.10 -20.56 -14.29
N VAL A 491 -15.69 -19.49 -14.84
CA VAL A 491 -15.54 -19.11 -16.26
C VAL A 491 -14.08 -18.82 -16.60
N TYR A 492 -13.39 -18.06 -15.73
CA TYR A 492 -11.98 -17.71 -15.92
C TYR A 492 -11.09 -18.96 -16.02
N PHE A 493 -11.19 -19.87 -15.05
CA PHE A 493 -10.38 -21.09 -15.05
C PHE A 493 -10.72 -22.03 -16.20
N ILE A 494 -12.00 -22.21 -16.54
CA ILE A 494 -12.41 -23.02 -17.71
C ILE A 494 -11.80 -22.43 -18.97
N THR A 495 -11.86 -21.11 -19.17
CA THR A 495 -11.30 -20.46 -20.36
C THR A 495 -9.79 -20.63 -20.44
N LEU A 496 -9.05 -20.48 -19.33
CA LEU A 496 -7.61 -20.74 -19.30
C LEU A 496 -7.24 -22.17 -19.63
N LEU A 497 -8.06 -23.14 -19.20
CA LEU A 497 -7.89 -24.57 -19.57
C LEU A 497 -8.12 -24.80 -21.05
N LEU A 498 -9.17 -24.21 -21.63
CA LEU A 498 -9.46 -24.30 -23.07
C LEU A 498 -8.36 -23.66 -23.92
N LEU A 499 -7.80 -22.51 -23.45
CA LEU A 499 -6.66 -21.85 -24.10
C LEU A 499 -5.32 -22.55 -23.82
N LYS A 500 -5.32 -23.67 -23.08
CA LYS A 500 -4.11 -24.44 -22.73
C LYS A 500 -3.00 -23.51 -22.16
N GLU A 501 -3.33 -22.76 -21.13
CA GLU A 501 -2.35 -21.88 -20.49
C GLU A 501 -1.29 -22.74 -19.79
N LYS A 502 0.00 -22.49 -20.10
CA LYS A 502 1.14 -23.34 -19.73
C LYS A 502 1.26 -23.53 -18.22
N ASN A 503 1.22 -22.46 -17.45
CA ASN A 503 1.40 -22.51 -16.00
C ASN A 503 0.26 -23.28 -15.30
N ILE A 504 -0.98 -23.12 -15.77
CA ILE A 504 -2.15 -23.86 -15.25
C ILE A 504 -2.01 -25.35 -15.58
N MET A 505 -1.60 -25.69 -16.81
CA MET A 505 -1.39 -27.08 -17.21
C MET A 505 -0.27 -27.75 -16.40
N GLU A 506 0.82 -27.06 -16.12
CA GLU A 506 1.91 -27.55 -15.26
C GLU A 506 1.45 -27.79 -13.80
N ILE A 507 0.64 -26.88 -13.24
CA ILE A 507 0.06 -27.06 -11.90
C ILE A 507 -0.80 -28.32 -11.84
N ILE A 508 -1.68 -28.53 -12.82
CA ILE A 508 -2.56 -29.70 -12.89
C ILE A 508 -1.74 -30.99 -13.03
N GLN A 509 -0.71 -31.00 -13.88
CA GLN A 509 0.18 -32.16 -14.04
C GLN A 509 0.90 -32.49 -12.71
N ASN A 510 1.42 -31.48 -12.01
CA ASN A 510 2.08 -31.67 -10.74
C ASN A 510 1.15 -32.24 -9.65
N ILE A 511 -0.11 -31.78 -9.61
CA ILE A 511 -1.13 -32.33 -8.69
C ILE A 511 -1.43 -33.80 -9.04
N LYS A 512 -1.61 -34.12 -10.33
CA LYS A 512 -1.85 -35.49 -10.76
C LYS A 512 -0.69 -36.44 -10.44
N ASN A 513 0.55 -35.99 -10.64
CA ASN A 513 1.75 -36.77 -10.31
C ASN A 513 1.92 -37.00 -8.80
N LYS A 514 1.61 -35.99 -7.98
CA LYS A 514 1.67 -36.10 -6.52
C LYS A 514 0.63 -37.06 -5.96
N ASN A 515 -0.56 -37.11 -6.57
CA ASN A 515 -1.60 -38.05 -6.19
C ASN A 515 -1.27 -39.50 -6.65
N LYS A 516 -0.60 -39.68 -7.80
CA LYS A 516 -0.09 -41.00 -8.21
C LYS A 516 1.03 -41.52 -7.30
N GLY A 517 1.92 -40.63 -6.82
CA GLY A 517 2.99 -41.00 -5.86
C GLY A 517 2.52 -41.23 -4.40
N ARG A 518 1.25 -40.93 -4.08
CA ARG A 518 0.64 -41.26 -2.78
C ARG A 518 -0.24 -42.53 -2.82
N ALA A 519 -0.47 -43.05 -4.01
CA ALA A 519 -1.27 -44.27 -4.23
C ALA A 519 -0.39 -45.52 -4.47
N ILE A 520 0.92 -45.39 -4.30
CA ILE A 520 1.93 -46.44 -4.20
C ILE A 520 2.56 -46.38 -2.80
#